data_f714f7335bb1e4699f5cb4916cf918d4
#
_entry.id   f714f7335bb1e4699f5cb4916cf918d4
#
_cell.length_a   1.000
_cell.length_b   1.000
_cell.length_c   1.000
_cell.angle_alpha   90.00
_cell.angle_beta   90.00
_cell.angle_gamma   90.00
#
_symmetry.space_group_name_H-M   'P 1'
#
loop_
_entity.id
_entity.type
_entity.pdbx_description
1 polymer ?
#
loop_
_entity_poly.entity_id
_entity_poly.type
_entity_poly.pdbx_seq_one_letter_code
_entity_poly.pdbx_strand_id
1 'polypeptide(L)'
;MKKYFYTILGLAFAGILIYSFSETKFKSSKAKEIYNATSFHELSIPSIDGKSNINMKDFKGKYILCVNVASECGYTKQYAALQQLSEAFKEKLVVIGFPCNQFMGQEPGTAEEIQTFCKKNYGVKFPLTQKIDVKGDAKHPVYAWLTQKSLNGKEDVSIKWNFNKILVDPNGNWVKYYGSGVDPLSKEITDFLK
;
A
#
# COMPACT_ATOMS: atom_id res chain seq x y z
N MET A 1 -32.38 7.50 -46.80
CA MET A 1 -32.30 7.41 -45.32
C MET A 1 -31.35 6.33 -44.81
N LYS A 2 -30.32 5.85 -45.56
CA LYS A 2 -29.39 4.80 -45.14
C LYS A 2 -27.92 5.26 -44.94
N LYS A 3 -27.59 6.53 -45.23
CA LYS A 3 -26.19 7.03 -45.17
C LYS A 3 -25.75 7.64 -43.83
N TYR A 4 -26.70 7.93 -42.93
CA TYR A 4 -26.34 8.58 -41.63
C TYR A 4 -26.13 7.61 -40.47
N PHE A 5 -26.44 6.32 -40.64
CA PHE A 5 -26.33 5.34 -39.54
C PHE A 5 -24.88 4.85 -39.35
N TYR A 6 -24.03 4.88 -40.38
CA TYR A 6 -22.65 4.39 -40.30
C TYR A 6 -21.68 5.39 -39.70
N THR A 7 -21.98 6.70 -39.76
CA THR A 7 -21.10 7.73 -39.19
C THR A 7 -21.15 7.81 -37.66
N ILE A 8 -22.30 7.54 -37.06
CA ILE A 8 -22.46 7.57 -35.59
C ILE A 8 -21.80 6.34 -34.95
N LEU A 9 -21.89 5.16 -35.58
CA LEU A 9 -21.25 3.94 -35.06
C LEU A 9 -19.72 4.02 -35.15
N GLY A 10 -19.17 4.64 -36.20
CA GLY A 10 -17.72 4.82 -36.36
C GLY A 10 -17.08 5.73 -35.33
N LEU A 11 -17.79 6.80 -34.93
CA LEU A 11 -17.30 7.74 -33.92
C LEU A 11 -17.33 7.13 -32.49
N ALA A 12 -18.34 6.30 -32.18
CA ALA A 12 -18.40 5.60 -30.89
C ALA A 12 -17.30 4.56 -30.74
N PHE A 13 -16.99 3.81 -31.82
CA PHE A 13 -15.90 2.84 -31.83
C PHE A 13 -14.52 3.49 -31.73
N ALA A 14 -14.30 4.61 -32.44
CA ALA A 14 -13.05 5.37 -32.35
C ALA A 14 -12.86 5.98 -30.93
N GLY A 15 -13.92 6.49 -30.30
CA GLY A 15 -13.86 7.01 -28.94
C GLY A 15 -13.51 5.94 -27.90
N ILE A 16 -14.09 4.75 -28.01
CA ILE A 16 -13.79 3.62 -27.10
C ILE A 16 -12.35 3.13 -27.29
N LEU A 17 -11.86 3.05 -28.53
CA LEU A 17 -10.49 2.65 -28.82
C LEU A 17 -9.47 3.69 -28.32
N ILE A 18 -9.73 4.98 -28.47
CA ILE A 18 -8.86 6.05 -27.98
C ILE A 18 -8.84 6.06 -26.44
N TYR A 19 -9.98 5.87 -25.79
CA TYR A 19 -10.06 5.81 -24.33
C TYR A 19 -9.31 4.59 -23.78
N SER A 20 -9.53 3.40 -24.34
CA SER A 20 -8.83 2.19 -23.92
C SER A 20 -7.31 2.27 -24.16
N PHE A 21 -6.87 2.90 -25.27
CA PHE A 21 -5.47 3.09 -25.59
C PHE A 21 -4.80 4.12 -24.65
N SER A 22 -5.52 5.16 -24.25
CA SER A 22 -5.03 6.15 -23.29
C SER A 22 -4.87 5.57 -21.89
N GLU A 23 -5.83 4.74 -21.43
CA GLU A 23 -5.74 4.05 -20.13
C GLU A 23 -4.60 3.03 -20.08
N THR A 24 -4.42 2.24 -21.13
CA THR A 24 -3.33 1.26 -21.19
C THR A 24 -1.97 1.93 -21.25
N LYS A 25 -1.83 3.05 -21.98
CA LYS A 25 -0.60 3.84 -22.04
C LYS A 25 -0.31 4.53 -20.71
N PHE A 26 -1.32 5.05 -20.01
CA PHE A 26 -1.20 5.63 -18.68
C PHE A 26 -0.80 4.59 -17.63
N LYS A 27 -1.44 3.41 -17.62
CA LYS A 27 -1.08 2.29 -16.73
C LYS A 27 0.35 1.80 -17.02
N SER A 28 0.74 1.70 -18.30
CA SER A 28 2.09 1.28 -18.71
C SER A 28 3.16 2.30 -18.30
N SER A 29 2.91 3.61 -18.44
CA SER A 29 3.85 4.66 -18.04
C SER A 29 4.04 4.71 -16.54
N LYS A 30 2.95 4.62 -15.76
CA LYS A 30 2.98 4.60 -14.30
C LYS A 30 3.66 3.33 -13.75
N ALA A 31 3.40 2.18 -14.35
CA ALA A 31 4.12 0.95 -14.02
C ALA A 31 5.63 1.08 -14.31
N LYS A 32 6.02 1.67 -15.45
CA LYS A 32 7.41 1.87 -15.82
C LYS A 32 8.14 2.85 -14.88
N GLU A 33 7.46 3.90 -14.42
CA GLU A 33 7.99 4.87 -13.46
C GLU A 33 8.29 4.22 -12.10
N ILE A 34 7.46 3.28 -11.68
CA ILE A 34 7.59 2.55 -10.42
C ILE A 34 8.67 1.45 -10.49
N TYR A 35 8.81 0.78 -11.65
CA TYR A 35 9.90 -0.18 -11.87
C TYR A 35 11.28 0.49 -11.92
N ASN A 36 11.34 1.83 -12.05
CA ASN A 36 12.58 2.60 -12.01
C ASN A 36 12.82 3.28 -10.65
N ALA A 37 11.93 3.11 -9.66
CA ALA A 37 12.12 3.70 -8.33
C ALA A 37 13.35 3.09 -7.66
N THR A 38 14.37 3.89 -7.45
CA THR A 38 15.62 3.50 -6.76
C THR A 38 15.49 3.63 -5.25
N SER A 39 14.47 4.35 -4.76
CA SER A 39 14.19 4.58 -3.35
C SER A 39 12.69 4.46 -3.07
N PHE A 40 12.35 3.95 -1.88
CA PHE A 40 10.95 3.92 -1.41
C PHE A 40 10.28 5.31 -1.42
N HIS A 41 11.04 6.36 -1.21
CA HIS A 41 10.55 7.74 -1.20
C HIS A 41 10.02 8.25 -2.56
N GLU A 42 10.31 7.55 -3.66
CA GLU A 42 9.79 7.90 -4.99
C GLU A 42 8.37 7.38 -5.22
N LEU A 43 7.86 6.55 -4.31
CA LEU A 43 6.54 5.92 -4.43
C LEU A 43 5.43 6.77 -3.82
N SER A 44 4.22 6.58 -4.32
CA SER A 44 2.99 7.15 -3.76
C SER A 44 1.83 6.18 -3.93
N ILE A 45 0.80 6.34 -3.09
CA ILE A 45 -0.41 5.51 -3.11
C ILE A 45 -1.60 6.34 -2.65
N PRO A 46 -2.82 6.15 -3.20
CA PRO A 46 -4.00 6.83 -2.70
C PRO A 46 -4.28 6.51 -1.23
N SER A 47 -4.68 7.52 -0.46
CA SER A 47 -5.24 7.36 0.89
C SER A 47 -6.51 6.53 0.87
N ILE A 48 -6.92 6.00 2.02
CA ILE A 48 -8.09 5.11 2.12
C ILE A 48 -9.37 5.76 1.60
N ASP A 49 -9.53 7.07 1.81
CA ASP A 49 -10.69 7.83 1.34
C ASP A 49 -10.59 8.26 -0.14
N GLY A 50 -9.47 7.99 -0.80
CA GLY A 50 -9.20 8.34 -2.19
C GLY A 50 -9.09 9.84 -2.49
N LYS A 51 -9.11 10.71 -1.46
CA LYS A 51 -9.09 12.18 -1.64
C LYS A 51 -7.70 12.76 -1.79
N SER A 52 -6.68 12.03 -1.37
CA SER A 52 -5.28 12.44 -1.42
C SER A 52 -4.36 11.26 -1.74
N ASN A 53 -3.09 11.55 -2.01
CA ASN A 53 -2.06 10.54 -2.08
C ASN A 53 -1.18 10.60 -0.82
N ILE A 54 -0.81 9.43 -0.31
CA ILE A 54 0.26 9.26 0.66
C ILE A 54 1.55 9.19 -0.16
N ASN A 55 2.34 10.26 -0.13
CA ASN A 55 3.62 10.32 -0.84
C ASN A 55 4.73 9.91 0.14
N MET A 56 5.47 8.88 -0.18
CA MET A 56 6.52 8.37 0.71
C MET A 56 7.65 9.39 0.92
N LYS A 57 7.85 10.33 -0.02
CA LYS A 57 8.80 11.45 0.11
C LYS A 57 8.50 12.39 1.27
N ASP A 58 7.23 12.48 1.69
CA ASP A 58 6.80 13.35 2.79
C ASP A 58 7.29 12.83 4.16
N PHE A 59 7.79 11.59 4.18
CA PHE A 59 8.31 10.90 5.38
C PHE A 59 9.84 10.78 5.39
N LYS A 60 10.56 11.49 4.50
CA LYS A 60 12.03 11.56 4.53
C LYS A 60 12.53 11.95 5.92
N GLY A 61 13.58 11.27 6.39
CA GLY A 61 14.14 11.48 7.72
C GLY A 61 13.45 10.66 8.83
N LYS A 62 12.37 9.92 8.51
CA LYS A 62 11.72 8.99 9.43
C LYS A 62 11.78 7.56 8.90
N TYR A 63 11.80 6.59 9.80
CA TYR A 63 11.49 5.20 9.45
C TYR A 63 10.05 5.09 8.97
N ILE A 64 9.78 4.15 8.07
CA ILE A 64 8.42 3.82 7.64
C ILE A 64 8.17 2.35 7.91
N LEU A 65 7.15 2.02 8.71
CA LEU A 65 6.71 0.65 8.94
C LEU A 65 5.48 0.36 8.09
N CYS A 66 5.67 -0.38 7.02
CA CYS A 66 4.61 -0.81 6.11
C CYS A 66 3.98 -2.10 6.63
N VAL A 67 2.65 -2.12 6.83
CA VAL A 67 1.92 -3.27 7.39
C VAL A 67 0.71 -3.60 6.52
N ASN A 68 0.61 -4.82 5.98
CA ASN A 68 -0.63 -5.27 5.35
C ASN A 68 -1.63 -5.70 6.41
N VAL A 69 -2.78 -5.07 6.42
CA VAL A 69 -3.76 -5.14 7.51
C VAL A 69 -5.10 -5.72 7.07
N ALA A 70 -5.88 -6.22 8.04
CA ALA A 70 -7.23 -6.72 7.81
C ALA A 70 -8.08 -6.62 9.08
N SER A 71 -9.40 -6.40 8.90
CA SER A 71 -10.36 -6.19 9.99
C SER A 71 -10.84 -7.49 10.65
N GLU A 72 -10.79 -8.63 9.95
CA GLU A 72 -11.36 -9.92 10.40
C GLU A 72 -10.28 -11.01 10.60
N CYS A 73 -9.07 -10.62 10.99
CA CYS A 73 -7.94 -11.51 11.19
C CYS A 73 -7.68 -11.78 12.68
N GLY A 74 -7.17 -12.96 13.03
CA GLY A 74 -6.72 -13.24 14.40
C GLY A 74 -5.64 -12.28 14.92
N TYR A 75 -4.93 -11.59 14.02
CA TYR A 75 -3.93 -10.57 14.36
C TYR A 75 -4.47 -9.13 14.39
N THR A 76 -5.76 -8.89 14.15
CA THR A 76 -6.38 -7.55 14.09
C THR A 76 -6.14 -6.73 15.36
N LYS A 77 -6.06 -7.38 16.53
CA LYS A 77 -5.69 -6.74 17.80
C LYS A 77 -4.34 -6.00 17.78
N GLN A 78 -3.45 -6.31 16.82
CA GLN A 78 -2.18 -5.59 16.66
C GLN A 78 -2.37 -4.12 16.22
N TYR A 79 -3.54 -3.71 15.73
CA TYR A 79 -3.83 -2.29 15.48
C TYR A 79 -3.59 -1.41 16.70
N ALA A 80 -3.93 -1.90 17.91
CA ALA A 80 -3.68 -1.16 19.15
C ALA A 80 -2.19 -0.94 19.41
N ALA A 81 -1.37 -1.99 19.26
CA ALA A 81 0.09 -1.90 19.41
C ALA A 81 0.74 -1.05 18.31
N LEU A 82 0.25 -1.13 17.06
CA LEU A 82 0.71 -0.27 15.95
C LEU A 82 0.39 1.21 16.22
N GLN A 83 -0.79 1.51 16.77
CA GLN A 83 -1.16 2.87 17.13
C GLN A 83 -0.28 3.39 18.28
N GLN A 84 -0.06 2.57 19.31
CA GLN A 84 0.84 2.92 20.42
C GLN A 84 2.27 3.18 19.91
N LEU A 85 2.80 2.33 19.04
CA LEU A 85 4.12 2.49 18.42
C LEU A 85 4.19 3.80 17.63
N SER A 86 3.16 4.07 16.80
CA SER A 86 3.06 5.29 16.00
C SER A 86 3.07 6.55 16.86
N GLU A 87 2.37 6.56 17.99
CA GLU A 87 2.34 7.71 18.91
C GLU A 87 3.66 7.86 19.69
N ALA A 88 4.21 6.76 20.20
CA ALA A 88 5.43 6.79 21.00
C ALA A 88 6.66 7.27 20.20
N PHE A 89 6.70 6.97 18.91
CA PHE A 89 7.84 7.27 18.04
C PHE A 89 7.49 8.23 16.88
N LYS A 90 6.46 9.06 17.02
CA LYS A 90 5.94 9.94 15.95
C LYS A 90 6.99 10.84 15.29
N GLU A 91 8.06 11.20 16.01
CA GLU A 91 9.15 12.01 15.47
C GLU A 91 10.14 11.20 14.63
N LYS A 92 10.22 9.88 14.84
CA LYS A 92 11.19 8.98 14.19
C LYS A 92 10.55 7.95 13.26
N LEU A 93 9.24 7.69 13.39
CA LEU A 93 8.53 6.61 12.69
C LEU A 93 7.20 7.07 12.15
N VAL A 94 6.88 6.60 10.95
CA VAL A 94 5.52 6.60 10.38
C VAL A 94 5.09 5.15 10.20
N VAL A 95 3.93 4.77 10.74
CA VAL A 95 3.26 3.50 10.41
C VAL A 95 2.31 3.75 9.25
N ILE A 96 2.28 2.86 8.26
CA ILE A 96 1.32 2.89 7.15
C ILE A 96 0.63 1.53 7.07
N GLY A 97 -0.71 1.54 7.19
CA GLY A 97 -1.52 0.35 7.01
C GLY A 97 -2.03 0.21 5.57
N PHE A 98 -1.87 -0.98 5.01
CA PHE A 98 -2.30 -1.34 3.66
C PHE A 98 -3.39 -2.40 3.74
N PRO A 99 -4.68 -2.04 3.72
CA PRO A 99 -5.78 -3.00 3.72
C PRO A 99 -5.65 -4.00 2.57
N CYS A 100 -5.80 -5.31 2.85
CA CYS A 100 -5.62 -6.35 1.86
C CYS A 100 -6.60 -7.52 2.08
N ASN A 101 -7.37 -7.87 1.04
CA ASN A 101 -8.38 -8.93 1.10
C ASN A 101 -7.90 -10.30 0.57
N GLN A 102 -6.59 -10.44 0.27
CA GLN A 102 -6.05 -11.66 -0.38
C GLN A 102 -5.87 -12.85 0.57
N PHE A 103 -6.07 -12.67 1.88
CA PHE A 103 -5.90 -13.71 2.88
C PHE A 103 -7.26 -14.10 3.47
N MET A 104 -7.88 -15.11 2.87
CA MET A 104 -9.19 -15.66 3.25
C MET A 104 -10.34 -14.64 3.26
N GLY A 105 -10.25 -13.57 2.48
CA GLY A 105 -11.29 -12.56 2.44
C GLY A 105 -11.45 -11.76 3.74
N GLN A 106 -10.40 -11.67 4.56
CA GLN A 106 -10.47 -11.06 5.91
C GLN A 106 -10.47 -9.53 5.93
N GLU A 107 -10.54 -8.86 4.77
CA GLU A 107 -10.75 -7.41 4.64
C GLU A 107 -11.88 -7.12 3.62
N PRO A 108 -13.13 -7.58 3.88
CA PRO A 108 -14.21 -7.46 2.90
C PRO A 108 -14.75 -6.03 2.76
N GLY A 109 -14.65 -5.23 3.82
CA GLY A 109 -15.28 -3.92 3.95
C GLY A 109 -14.90 -2.92 2.85
N THR A 110 -15.74 -1.92 2.66
CA THR A 110 -15.44 -0.72 1.86
C THR A 110 -14.37 0.13 2.55
N ALA A 111 -13.83 1.11 1.84
CA ALA A 111 -12.85 2.04 2.41
C ALA A 111 -13.38 2.77 3.67
N GLU A 112 -14.64 3.19 3.63
CA GLU A 112 -15.31 3.87 4.74
C GLU A 112 -15.52 2.96 5.95
N GLU A 113 -15.96 1.71 5.70
CA GLU A 113 -16.14 0.71 6.75
C GLU A 113 -14.82 0.37 7.44
N ILE A 114 -13.74 0.14 6.66
CA ILE A 114 -12.40 -0.13 7.19
C ILE A 114 -11.89 1.05 8.03
N GLN A 115 -11.99 2.28 7.51
CA GLN A 115 -11.56 3.47 8.23
C GLN A 115 -12.33 3.65 9.54
N THR A 116 -13.65 3.47 9.50
CA THR A 116 -14.52 3.56 10.68
C THR A 116 -14.19 2.48 11.71
N PHE A 117 -14.00 1.23 11.25
CA PHE A 117 -13.60 0.11 12.09
C PHE A 117 -12.29 0.38 12.83
N CYS A 118 -11.25 0.77 12.09
CA CYS A 118 -9.92 1.05 12.63
C CYS A 118 -9.96 2.20 13.65
N LYS A 119 -10.66 3.29 13.31
CA LYS A 119 -10.79 4.45 14.20
C LYS A 119 -11.59 4.12 15.47
N LYS A 120 -12.77 3.49 15.32
CA LYS A 120 -13.70 3.22 16.42
C LYS A 120 -13.17 2.17 17.40
N ASN A 121 -12.58 1.09 16.89
CA ASN A 121 -12.20 -0.05 17.72
C ASN A 121 -10.76 0.06 18.27
N TYR A 122 -9.86 0.75 17.57
CA TYR A 122 -8.42 0.79 17.91
C TYR A 122 -7.85 2.20 17.98
N GLY A 123 -8.65 3.24 17.73
CA GLY A 123 -8.18 4.62 17.76
C GLY A 123 -7.13 4.94 16.69
N VAL A 124 -7.08 4.19 15.60
CA VAL A 124 -6.06 4.34 14.54
C VAL A 124 -6.06 5.76 13.98
N LYS A 125 -4.89 6.40 14.03
CA LYS A 125 -4.61 7.74 13.48
C LYS A 125 -3.52 7.72 12.41
N PHE A 126 -2.73 6.65 12.34
CA PHE A 126 -1.72 6.51 11.29
C PHE A 126 -2.37 6.32 9.90
N PRO A 127 -1.69 6.69 8.81
CA PRO A 127 -2.20 6.59 7.46
C PRO A 127 -2.65 5.17 7.08
N LEU A 128 -3.84 5.08 6.47
CA LEU A 128 -4.34 3.90 5.78
C LEU A 128 -4.46 4.19 4.29
N THR A 129 -4.08 3.21 3.46
CA THR A 129 -4.19 3.30 2.00
C THR A 129 -5.51 2.72 1.51
N GLN A 130 -5.84 2.95 0.24
CA GLN A 130 -6.84 2.12 -0.43
C GLN A 130 -6.46 0.64 -0.32
N LYS A 131 -7.49 -0.23 -0.38
CA LYS A 131 -7.29 -1.69 -0.41
C LYS A 131 -6.50 -2.08 -1.65
N ILE A 132 -5.45 -2.88 -1.47
CA ILE A 132 -4.54 -3.30 -2.55
C ILE A 132 -4.21 -4.79 -2.48
N ASP A 133 -3.70 -5.30 -3.59
CA ASP A 133 -3.06 -6.59 -3.65
C ASP A 133 -1.59 -6.49 -3.24
N VAL A 134 -1.17 -7.38 -2.32
CA VAL A 134 0.20 -7.43 -1.78
C VAL A 134 1.01 -8.63 -2.29
N LYS A 135 0.36 -9.54 -3.02
CA LYS A 135 0.97 -10.73 -3.63
C LYS A 135 0.37 -11.05 -5.00
N GLY A 136 1.02 -11.95 -5.75
CA GLY A 136 0.61 -12.33 -7.10
C GLY A 136 0.98 -11.30 -8.18
N ASP A 137 0.52 -11.55 -9.41
CA ASP A 137 0.88 -10.74 -10.59
C ASP A 137 0.24 -9.33 -10.55
N ALA A 138 -0.93 -9.21 -9.91
CA ALA A 138 -1.63 -7.94 -9.71
C ALA A 138 -1.11 -7.13 -8.50
N LYS A 139 -0.05 -7.59 -7.86
CA LYS A 139 0.57 -6.92 -6.70
C LYS A 139 0.81 -5.43 -6.98
N HIS A 140 0.34 -4.58 -6.03
CA HIS A 140 0.52 -3.14 -6.14
C HIS A 140 2.01 -2.77 -6.18
N PRO A 141 2.40 -1.79 -6.96
CA PRO A 141 3.80 -1.38 -7.14
C PRO A 141 4.57 -1.06 -5.85
N VAL A 142 3.92 -0.47 -4.85
CA VAL A 142 4.52 -0.27 -3.51
C VAL A 142 4.93 -1.63 -2.92
N TYR A 143 4.06 -2.65 -3.00
CA TYR A 143 4.39 -3.98 -2.52
C TYR A 143 5.34 -4.75 -3.45
N ALA A 144 5.37 -4.43 -4.75
CA ALA A 144 6.41 -4.95 -5.64
C ALA A 144 7.80 -4.48 -5.14
N TRP A 145 7.95 -3.18 -4.86
CA TRP A 145 9.19 -2.64 -4.31
C TRP A 145 9.53 -3.26 -2.94
N LEU A 146 8.57 -3.34 -2.02
CA LEU A 146 8.79 -3.89 -0.68
C LEU A 146 9.19 -5.36 -0.69
N THR A 147 8.84 -6.14 -1.73
CA THR A 147 8.95 -7.59 -1.74
C THR A 147 9.87 -8.17 -2.81
N GLN A 148 10.43 -7.36 -3.70
CA GLN A 148 11.30 -7.83 -4.78
C GLN A 148 12.70 -7.23 -4.66
N LYS A 149 13.71 -8.09 -4.50
CA LYS A 149 15.13 -7.69 -4.42
C LYS A 149 15.58 -6.88 -5.64
N SER A 150 15.06 -7.21 -6.82
CA SER A 150 15.35 -6.48 -8.06
C SER A 150 14.94 -5.00 -8.02
N LEU A 151 14.01 -4.63 -7.14
CA LEU A 151 13.51 -3.26 -6.96
C LEU A 151 14.07 -2.60 -5.69
N ASN A 152 14.09 -3.33 -4.57
CA ASN A 152 14.54 -2.79 -3.28
C ASN A 152 16.06 -2.93 -3.04
N GLY A 153 16.77 -3.68 -3.89
CA GLY A 153 18.21 -3.90 -3.79
C GLY A 153 18.66 -4.80 -2.65
N LYS A 154 17.73 -5.33 -1.84
CA LYS A 154 18.09 -6.00 -0.57
C LYS A 154 17.62 -7.45 -0.48
N GLU A 155 16.29 -7.70 -0.57
CA GLU A 155 15.72 -9.01 -0.26
C GLU A 155 14.43 -9.28 -1.03
N ASP A 156 14.23 -10.56 -1.41
CA ASP A 156 12.96 -11.09 -1.89
C ASP A 156 12.14 -11.59 -0.69
N VAL A 157 10.91 -11.08 -0.55
CA VAL A 157 10.01 -11.41 0.55
C VAL A 157 8.70 -11.96 0.03
N SER A 158 8.17 -12.99 0.66
CA SER A 158 6.82 -13.50 0.41
C SER A 158 5.88 -13.11 1.53
N ILE A 159 4.85 -12.31 1.22
CA ILE A 159 3.78 -11.99 2.17
C ILE A 159 2.85 -13.20 2.29
N LYS A 160 2.93 -13.89 3.44
CA LYS A 160 2.22 -15.15 3.67
C LYS A 160 0.87 -15.00 4.36
N TRP A 161 0.66 -13.88 5.08
CA TRP A 161 -0.56 -13.63 5.85
C TRP A 161 -0.76 -12.12 6.08
N ASN A 162 -1.86 -11.75 6.77
CA ASN A 162 -2.06 -10.39 7.24
C ASN A 162 -1.07 -10.01 8.35
N PHE A 163 -0.87 -8.73 8.57
CA PHE A 163 0.02 -8.16 9.59
C PHE A 163 1.50 -8.54 9.43
N ASN A 164 1.97 -8.80 8.21
CA ASN A 164 3.40 -8.77 7.93
C ASN A 164 3.86 -7.31 7.91
N LYS A 165 5.08 -7.06 8.37
CA LYS A 165 5.64 -5.72 8.48
C LYS A 165 6.95 -5.66 7.73
N ILE A 166 7.19 -4.53 7.06
CA ILE A 166 8.47 -4.23 6.41
C ILE A 166 8.90 -2.83 6.85
N LEU A 167 10.12 -2.74 7.37
CA LEU A 167 10.72 -1.50 7.82
C LEU A 167 11.59 -0.91 6.71
N VAL A 168 11.39 0.39 6.48
CA VAL A 168 12.19 1.21 5.57
C VAL A 168 12.91 2.28 6.40
N ASP A 169 14.17 2.58 6.09
CA ASP A 169 14.97 3.55 6.81
C ASP A 169 14.65 5.02 6.44
N PRO A 170 15.21 6.01 7.18
CA PRO A 170 15.00 7.43 6.89
C PRO A 170 15.47 7.89 5.51
N ASN A 171 16.29 7.13 4.82
CA ASN A 171 16.80 7.41 3.48
C ASN A 171 15.96 6.72 2.37
N GLY A 172 14.96 5.92 2.76
CA GLY A 172 14.10 5.18 1.83
C GLY A 172 14.69 3.83 1.41
N ASN A 173 15.64 3.26 2.16
CA ASN A 173 16.19 1.93 1.91
C ASN A 173 15.43 0.87 2.69
N TRP A 174 15.31 -0.31 2.11
CA TRP A 174 14.72 -1.48 2.76
C TRP A 174 15.62 -1.98 3.90
N VAL A 175 15.04 -2.23 5.09
CA VAL A 175 15.79 -2.62 6.31
C VAL A 175 15.51 -4.06 6.71
N LYS A 176 14.25 -4.39 7.02
CA LYS A 176 13.90 -5.69 7.60
C LYS A 176 12.43 -6.06 7.41
N TYR A 177 12.18 -7.34 7.19
CA TYR A 177 10.88 -7.96 7.19
C TYR A 177 10.57 -8.63 8.53
N TYR A 178 9.32 -8.56 8.96
CA TYR A 178 8.80 -9.22 10.15
C TYR A 178 7.50 -9.95 9.81
N GLY A 179 7.39 -11.21 10.22
CA GLY A 179 6.18 -12.01 10.07
C GLY A 179 5.00 -11.50 10.91
N SER A 180 3.82 -12.04 10.65
CA SER A 180 2.56 -11.64 11.32
C SER A 180 2.62 -11.70 12.83
N GLY A 181 3.31 -12.70 13.40
CA GLY A 181 3.39 -12.94 14.84
C GLY A 181 4.31 -11.99 15.60
N VAL A 182 5.16 -11.19 14.92
CA VAL A 182 6.05 -10.25 15.59
C VAL A 182 5.23 -9.09 16.15
N ASP A 183 5.33 -8.88 17.48
CA ASP A 183 4.66 -7.77 18.16
C ASP A 183 5.24 -6.44 17.68
N PRO A 184 4.38 -5.46 17.30
CA PRO A 184 4.85 -4.13 16.90
C PRO A 184 5.71 -3.41 17.96
N LEU A 185 5.51 -3.70 19.24
CA LEU A 185 6.26 -3.10 20.34
C LEU A 185 7.50 -3.90 20.77
N SER A 186 7.81 -4.99 20.04
CA SER A 186 8.99 -5.81 20.35
C SER A 186 10.29 -5.03 20.13
N LYS A 187 11.34 -5.43 20.84
CA LYS A 187 12.70 -4.89 20.67
C LYS A 187 13.20 -5.04 19.24
N GLU A 188 12.75 -6.08 18.52
CA GLU A 188 13.13 -6.30 17.13
C GLU A 188 12.79 -5.11 16.21
N ILE A 189 11.75 -4.33 16.55
CA ILE A 189 11.33 -3.14 15.83
C ILE A 189 11.82 -1.88 16.55
N THR A 190 11.58 -1.78 17.87
CA THR A 190 11.83 -0.55 18.63
C THR A 190 13.30 -0.20 18.79
N ASP A 191 14.24 -1.16 18.69
CA ASP A 191 15.66 -0.89 18.78
C ASP A 191 16.20 -0.06 17.61
N PHE A 192 15.53 -0.09 16.43
CA PHE A 192 15.84 0.81 15.32
C PHE A 192 15.42 2.27 15.58
N LEU A 193 14.51 2.50 16.53
CA LEU A 193 13.88 3.79 16.78
C LEU A 193 14.48 4.55 17.99
N LYS A 194 15.47 3.99 18.64
CA LYS A 194 16.15 4.59 19.81
C LYS A 194 17.13 5.70 19.48
#